data_40901f0d1f514201072265789868280d
#
_entry.id   40901f0d1f514201072265789868280d
#
_cell.length_a   1.000
_cell.length_b   1.000
_cell.length_c   1.000
_cell.angle_alpha   90.00
_cell.angle_beta   90.00
_cell.angle_gamma   90.00
#
_symmetry.space_group_name_H-M   'P 1'
#
loop_
_entity.id
_entity.type
_entity.pdbx_description
1 polymer ?
#
loop_
_entity_poly.entity_id
_entity_poly.type
_entity_poly.pdbx_seq_one_letter_code
_entity_poly.pdbx_strand_id
1 'polypeptide(L)'
;MLLPLFLMSCLNKDNNIVSLLKEWEQKEILFPKEMYFTTMLRDTTYYNLQSEYKILAYVDSIGCTSCKLQLSAWSMLINEIDSLYAGRVKFIFAFSPNRIKDIYHAILTANFTYPVYVDKQDSIAKLNRFPLESNLHTFLLDKNNRVIAVGNPVYNPKIKKLYFNIISGKKPFLPCNAEQRTNASLDKRFLDMGSFNWKQEQISDIILSNSGEELLAIEDVSASCGCITVEYLKEPIRPGQKLNLRIKYKAEHPEHFDKTV
;
A
#
# COMPACT_ATOMS: atom_id res chain seq x y z
N MET A 1 32.55 -6.81 37.81
CA MET A 1 32.22 -5.84 36.72
C MET A 1 31.41 -6.59 35.67
N LEU A 2 30.08 -6.64 35.88
CA LEU A 2 29.16 -7.36 35.00
C LEU A 2 28.56 -6.36 34.01
N LEU A 3 28.75 -6.64 32.73
CA LEU A 3 28.21 -5.89 31.60
C LEU A 3 26.74 -6.30 31.42
N PRO A 4 25.75 -5.39 31.36
CA PRO A 4 24.39 -5.78 31.03
C PRO A 4 24.27 -5.96 29.51
N LEU A 5 23.85 -7.16 29.11
CA LEU A 5 23.43 -7.48 27.77
C LEU A 5 22.14 -6.69 27.47
N PHE A 6 22.22 -5.73 26.57
CA PHE A 6 21.06 -5.08 25.98
C PHE A 6 20.33 -6.04 25.04
N LEU A 7 19.23 -6.61 25.49
CA LEU A 7 18.21 -7.21 24.61
C LEU A 7 17.29 -6.08 24.11
N MET A 8 17.74 -5.38 23.11
CA MET A 8 16.95 -4.43 22.35
C MET A 8 16.77 -4.98 20.96
N SER A 9 15.65 -5.61 20.68
CA SER A 9 15.14 -5.73 19.31
C SER A 9 13.90 -6.61 19.27
N CYS A 10 12.74 -5.99 19.16
CA CYS A 10 11.55 -6.48 18.43
C CYS A 10 10.32 -5.55 18.55
N LEU A 11 10.42 -4.44 19.30
CA LEU A 11 9.32 -3.48 19.49
C LEU A 11 9.36 -2.28 18.51
N ASN A 12 10.38 -2.18 17.64
CA ASN A 12 10.64 -0.93 16.90
C ASN A 12 9.93 -0.77 15.57
N LYS A 13 9.43 -1.83 14.93
CA LYS A 13 8.90 -1.68 13.56
C LYS A 13 7.48 -1.10 13.53
N ASP A 14 6.61 -1.53 14.42
CA ASP A 14 5.22 -1.01 14.48
C ASP A 14 5.19 0.40 15.07
N ASN A 15 6.02 0.69 16.06
CA ASN A 15 6.17 2.04 16.60
C ASN A 15 6.75 3.01 15.56
N ASN A 16 7.64 2.56 14.68
CA ASN A 16 8.18 3.37 13.59
C ASN A 16 7.10 3.75 12.57
N ILE A 17 6.23 2.82 12.16
CA ILE A 17 5.17 3.12 11.19
C ILE A 17 4.15 4.09 11.80
N VAL A 18 3.73 3.88 13.04
CA VAL A 18 2.79 4.80 13.72
C VAL A 18 3.38 6.19 13.90
N SER A 19 4.66 6.30 14.27
CA SER A 19 5.34 7.60 14.39
C SER A 19 5.48 8.29 13.04
N LEU A 20 5.77 7.53 12.00
CA LEU A 20 5.89 8.00 10.63
C LEU A 20 4.55 8.48 10.07
N LEU A 21 3.45 7.75 10.31
CA LEU A 21 2.11 8.19 9.94
C LEU A 21 1.72 9.51 10.65
N LYS A 22 2.07 9.65 11.93
CA LYS A 22 1.86 10.92 12.68
C LYS A 22 2.70 12.07 12.14
N GLU A 23 3.93 11.82 11.71
CA GLU A 23 4.79 12.83 11.07
C GLU A 23 4.17 13.36 9.77
N TRP A 24 3.49 12.48 9.02
CA TRP A 24 2.87 12.84 7.75
C TRP A 24 1.48 13.46 7.90
N GLU A 25 0.81 13.29 9.03
CA GLU A 25 -0.50 13.88 9.28
C GLU A 25 -0.42 15.41 9.22
N GLN A 26 -1.28 16.03 8.42
CA GLN A 26 -1.35 17.49 8.16
C GLN A 26 -0.08 18.10 7.50
N LYS A 27 0.90 17.30 7.14
CA LYS A 27 2.07 17.77 6.37
C LYS A 27 1.62 18.20 4.97
N GLU A 28 2.08 19.34 4.53
CA GLU A 28 1.80 19.84 3.18
C GLU A 28 2.69 19.12 2.15
N ILE A 29 2.08 18.60 1.10
CA ILE A 29 2.80 18.06 -0.05
C ILE A 29 3.13 19.20 -1.01
N LEU A 30 4.43 19.37 -1.25
CA LEU A 30 4.96 20.36 -2.18
C LEU A 30 5.03 19.75 -3.57
N PHE A 31 4.45 20.45 -4.54
CA PHE A 31 4.55 20.10 -5.95
C PHE A 31 5.55 21.00 -6.68
N PRO A 32 6.24 20.50 -7.72
CA PRO A 32 7.04 21.33 -8.60
C PRO A 32 6.19 22.47 -9.20
N LYS A 33 6.82 23.63 -9.44
CA LYS A 33 6.11 24.80 -10.02
C LYS A 33 5.50 24.49 -11.38
N GLU A 34 6.17 23.64 -12.15
CA GLU A 34 5.73 23.24 -13.48
C GLU A 34 5.59 21.73 -13.51
N MET A 35 4.38 21.26 -13.76
CA MET A 35 4.07 19.84 -13.92
C MET A 35 3.36 19.63 -15.25
N TYR A 36 4.04 18.99 -16.17
CA TYR A 36 3.46 18.65 -17.48
C TYR A 36 2.89 17.24 -17.45
N PHE A 37 1.58 17.17 -17.41
CA PHE A 37 0.87 15.89 -17.47
C PHE A 37 0.77 15.41 -18.90
N THR A 38 0.74 14.10 -19.07
CA THR A 38 0.61 13.48 -20.38
C THR A 38 -0.42 12.35 -20.32
N THR A 39 -1.19 12.21 -21.39
CA THR A 39 -2.10 11.10 -21.57
C THR A 39 -1.47 10.09 -22.53
N MET A 40 -1.42 8.82 -22.13
CA MET A 40 -0.79 7.72 -22.88
C MET A 40 0.68 7.99 -23.25
N LEU A 41 1.36 8.89 -22.53
CA LEU A 41 2.72 9.39 -22.83
C LEU A 41 2.89 9.94 -24.27
N ARG A 42 1.83 10.44 -24.87
CA ARG A 42 1.83 11.00 -26.24
C ARG A 42 1.59 12.49 -26.23
N ASP A 43 0.48 12.89 -25.62
CA ASP A 43 0.00 14.27 -25.66
C ASP A 43 0.17 14.94 -24.32
N THR A 44 0.76 16.15 -24.30
CA THR A 44 0.77 16.98 -23.11
C THR A 44 -0.63 17.53 -22.87
N THR A 45 -1.12 17.35 -21.66
CA THR A 45 -2.46 17.72 -21.25
C THR A 45 -2.39 18.75 -20.12
N TYR A 46 -3.16 19.84 -20.25
CA TYR A 46 -3.38 20.72 -19.11
C TYR A 46 -4.20 19.99 -18.05
N TYR A 47 -3.63 19.85 -16.86
CA TYR A 47 -4.26 19.15 -15.76
C TYR A 47 -4.39 20.07 -14.55
N ASN A 48 -5.60 20.55 -14.29
CA ASN A 48 -5.88 21.41 -13.15
C ASN A 48 -5.91 20.56 -11.87
N LEU A 49 -5.02 20.89 -10.91
CA LEU A 49 -4.90 20.22 -9.62
C LEU A 49 -5.86 20.77 -8.54
N GLN A 50 -6.66 21.77 -8.86
CA GLN A 50 -7.64 22.32 -7.92
C GLN A 50 -8.78 21.33 -7.69
N SER A 51 -8.99 20.89 -6.46
CA SER A 51 -10.06 19.99 -6.05
C SER A 51 -10.21 20.02 -4.54
N GLU A 52 -11.36 19.57 -4.04
CA GLU A 52 -11.62 19.43 -2.62
C GLU A 52 -10.69 18.40 -1.97
N TYR A 53 -10.51 17.28 -2.66
CA TYR A 53 -9.56 16.23 -2.29
C TYR A 53 -8.65 15.87 -3.46
N LYS A 54 -7.45 15.39 -3.13
CA LYS A 54 -6.51 14.85 -4.12
C LYS A 54 -5.98 13.51 -3.64
N ILE A 55 -5.83 12.56 -4.54
CA ILE A 55 -5.13 11.30 -4.26
C ILE A 55 -3.83 11.33 -5.03
N LEU A 56 -2.72 11.49 -4.32
CA LEU A 56 -1.37 11.39 -4.90
C LEU A 56 -0.91 9.95 -4.81
N ALA A 57 -0.62 9.34 -5.96
CA ALA A 57 0.06 8.05 -6.08
C ALA A 57 1.44 8.29 -6.70
N TYR A 58 2.47 8.23 -5.87
CA TYR A 58 3.86 8.38 -6.30
C TYR A 58 4.50 6.99 -6.44
N VAL A 59 5.11 6.73 -7.58
CA VAL A 59 5.84 5.48 -7.85
C VAL A 59 7.29 5.82 -8.14
N ASP A 60 8.16 5.38 -7.25
CA ASP A 60 9.60 5.54 -7.36
C ASP A 60 10.23 4.62 -8.43
N SER A 61 11.51 4.82 -8.66
CA SER A 61 12.30 4.04 -9.62
C SER A 61 12.78 2.69 -9.08
N ILE A 62 12.51 2.37 -7.82
CA ILE A 62 13.06 1.18 -7.14
C ILE A 62 12.16 -0.03 -7.41
N GLY A 63 12.72 -1.12 -7.92
CA GLY A 63 12.03 -2.39 -8.15
C GLY A 63 11.20 -2.49 -9.43
N CYS A 64 10.26 -3.45 -9.49
CA CYS A 64 9.42 -3.69 -10.66
C CYS A 64 8.35 -2.61 -10.82
N THR A 65 8.51 -1.75 -11.83
CA THR A 65 7.58 -0.64 -12.11
C THR A 65 6.18 -1.14 -12.45
N SER A 66 6.04 -2.16 -13.29
CA SER A 66 4.74 -2.68 -13.72
C SER A 66 3.94 -3.30 -12.56
N CYS A 67 4.62 -4.00 -11.65
CA CYS A 67 3.99 -4.59 -10.47
C CYS A 67 3.47 -3.52 -9.49
N LYS A 68 4.18 -2.39 -9.37
CA LYS A 68 3.80 -1.29 -8.49
C LYS A 68 2.66 -0.43 -9.04
N LEU A 69 2.51 -0.35 -10.35
CA LEU A 69 1.58 0.57 -10.97
C LEU A 69 0.11 0.16 -10.81
N GLN A 70 -0.22 -1.12 -10.91
CA GLN A 70 -1.60 -1.67 -10.86
C GLN A 70 -2.67 -0.77 -11.53
N LEU A 71 -2.37 -0.27 -12.72
CA LEU A 71 -3.15 0.76 -13.40
C LEU A 71 -4.60 0.37 -13.66
N SER A 72 -4.86 -0.91 -13.91
CA SER A 72 -6.25 -1.40 -14.09
C SER A 72 -7.07 -1.26 -12.81
N ALA A 73 -6.49 -1.56 -11.66
CA ALA A 73 -7.17 -1.42 -10.37
C ALA A 73 -7.36 0.08 -10.01
N TRP A 74 -6.41 0.94 -10.37
CA TRP A 74 -6.60 2.38 -10.27
C TRP A 74 -7.72 2.90 -11.17
N SER A 75 -7.84 2.40 -12.42
CA SER A 75 -8.95 2.76 -13.30
C SER A 75 -10.30 2.40 -12.69
N MET A 76 -10.42 1.24 -12.06
CA MET A 76 -11.64 0.84 -11.34
C MET A 76 -11.95 1.79 -10.18
N LEU A 77 -10.95 2.14 -9.37
CA LEU A 77 -11.13 3.05 -8.24
C LEU A 77 -11.50 4.48 -8.69
N ILE A 78 -10.89 4.97 -9.78
CA ILE A 78 -11.23 6.27 -10.39
C ILE A 78 -12.70 6.28 -10.78
N ASN A 79 -13.16 5.29 -11.54
CA ASN A 79 -14.55 5.20 -11.99
C ASN A 79 -15.53 5.13 -10.81
N GLU A 80 -15.19 4.39 -9.76
CA GLU A 80 -16.01 4.29 -8.56
C GLU A 80 -16.11 5.63 -7.81
N ILE A 81 -14.99 6.32 -7.63
CA ILE A 81 -14.96 7.63 -6.97
C ILE A 81 -15.67 8.69 -7.82
N ASP A 82 -15.45 8.73 -9.13
CA ASP A 82 -16.10 9.69 -10.00
C ASP A 82 -17.62 9.47 -10.07
N SER A 83 -18.07 8.21 -10.02
CA SER A 83 -19.50 7.86 -9.94
C SER A 83 -20.17 8.37 -8.68
N LEU A 84 -19.47 8.30 -7.52
CA LEU A 84 -20.05 8.62 -6.22
C LEU A 84 -19.83 10.08 -5.80
N TYR A 85 -18.74 10.70 -6.26
CA TYR A 85 -18.26 11.99 -5.76
C TYR A 85 -17.87 12.96 -6.88
N ALA A 86 -18.54 12.90 -8.01
CA ALA A 86 -18.33 13.63 -9.26
C ALA A 86 -17.49 14.92 -9.11
N GLY A 87 -16.24 14.90 -9.57
CA GLY A 87 -15.35 16.06 -9.60
C GLY A 87 -14.77 16.53 -8.25
N ARG A 88 -15.15 15.94 -7.13
CA ARG A 88 -14.61 16.33 -5.81
C ARG A 88 -13.20 15.81 -5.55
N VAL A 89 -12.76 14.78 -6.29
CA VAL A 89 -11.45 14.14 -6.11
C VAL A 89 -10.63 14.25 -7.40
N LYS A 90 -9.39 14.68 -7.29
CA LYS A 90 -8.40 14.62 -8.36
C LYS A 90 -7.36 13.57 -8.06
N PHE A 91 -7.00 12.78 -9.06
CA PHE A 91 -5.91 11.82 -8.93
C PHE A 91 -4.64 12.40 -9.52
N ILE A 92 -3.54 12.27 -8.83
CA ILE A 92 -2.22 12.74 -9.25
C ILE A 92 -1.31 11.51 -9.33
N PHE A 93 -1.12 10.99 -10.52
CA PHE A 93 -0.17 9.90 -10.76
C PHE A 93 1.17 10.48 -11.13
N ALA A 94 2.15 10.32 -10.25
CA ALA A 94 3.50 10.81 -10.45
C ALA A 94 4.48 9.61 -10.48
N PHE A 95 5.13 9.43 -11.60
CA PHE A 95 6.02 8.29 -11.85
C PHE A 95 7.44 8.77 -12.04
N SER A 96 8.37 8.28 -11.22
CA SER A 96 9.82 8.52 -11.34
C SER A 96 10.50 7.24 -11.86
N PRO A 97 10.59 7.05 -13.19
CA PRO A 97 11.06 5.80 -13.75
C PRO A 97 12.58 5.76 -13.92
N ASN A 98 13.20 4.61 -13.71
CA ASN A 98 14.55 4.33 -14.22
C ASN A 98 14.53 4.22 -15.75
N ARG A 99 13.48 3.61 -16.30
CA ARG A 99 13.27 3.47 -17.74
C ARG A 99 11.84 3.85 -18.12
N ILE A 100 11.70 4.90 -18.90
CA ILE A 100 10.39 5.41 -19.34
C ILE A 100 9.60 4.37 -20.17
N LYS A 101 10.31 3.45 -20.84
CA LYS A 101 9.70 2.38 -21.64
C LYS A 101 8.85 1.44 -20.78
N ASP A 102 9.24 1.18 -19.54
CA ASP A 102 8.51 0.29 -18.64
C ASP A 102 7.16 0.90 -18.26
N ILE A 103 7.12 2.21 -18.01
CA ILE A 103 5.86 2.94 -17.77
C ILE A 103 4.99 2.95 -19.03
N TYR A 104 5.59 3.20 -20.19
CA TYR A 104 4.88 3.23 -21.46
C TYR A 104 4.18 1.88 -21.74
N HIS A 105 4.88 0.78 -21.58
CA HIS A 105 4.30 -0.55 -21.72
C HIS A 105 3.17 -0.81 -20.71
N ALA A 106 3.35 -0.45 -19.46
CA ALA A 106 2.33 -0.63 -18.43
C ALA A 106 1.05 0.19 -18.74
N ILE A 107 1.21 1.46 -19.15
CA ILE A 107 0.08 2.33 -19.54
C ILE A 107 -0.66 1.76 -20.73
N LEU A 108 0.05 1.32 -21.77
CA LEU A 108 -0.57 0.73 -22.96
C LEU A 108 -1.30 -0.58 -22.64
N THR A 109 -0.65 -1.48 -21.91
CA THR A 109 -1.24 -2.78 -21.55
C THR A 109 -2.50 -2.62 -20.71
N ALA A 110 -2.51 -1.67 -19.77
CA ALA A 110 -3.67 -1.39 -18.93
C ALA A 110 -4.71 -0.48 -19.60
N ASN A 111 -4.44 0.02 -20.83
CA ASN A 111 -5.24 1.05 -21.49
C ASN A 111 -5.56 2.23 -20.54
N PHE A 112 -4.52 2.70 -19.82
CA PHE A 112 -4.68 3.72 -18.78
C PHE A 112 -4.65 5.12 -19.42
N THR A 113 -5.83 5.71 -19.56
CA THR A 113 -6.02 7.01 -20.24
C THR A 113 -6.00 8.21 -19.29
N TYR A 114 -5.87 7.99 -17.98
CA TYR A 114 -5.81 9.07 -17.01
C TYR A 114 -4.48 9.83 -17.12
N PRO A 115 -4.46 11.17 -16.94
CA PRO A 115 -3.25 11.96 -17.03
C PRO A 115 -2.20 11.54 -15.99
N VAL A 116 -0.95 11.43 -16.42
CA VAL A 116 0.18 11.06 -15.57
C VAL A 116 1.29 12.11 -15.66
N TYR A 117 1.99 12.35 -14.57
CA TYR A 117 3.19 13.17 -14.52
C TYR A 117 4.41 12.26 -14.48
N VAL A 118 5.33 12.43 -15.42
CA VAL A 118 6.59 11.70 -15.46
C VAL A 118 7.68 12.55 -14.82
N ASP A 119 8.01 12.24 -13.58
CA ASP A 119 8.99 12.95 -12.76
C ASP A 119 10.42 12.41 -12.98
N LYS A 120 11.01 12.75 -14.12
CA LYS A 120 12.35 12.28 -14.49
C LYS A 120 13.46 12.68 -13.51
N GLN A 121 13.24 13.72 -12.72
CA GLN A 121 14.22 14.28 -11.78
C GLN A 121 13.95 13.89 -10.34
N ASP A 122 12.92 13.08 -10.09
CA ASP A 122 12.48 12.72 -8.76
C ASP A 122 12.16 13.96 -7.88
N SER A 123 11.57 14.95 -8.51
CA SER A 123 11.38 16.28 -7.93
C SER A 123 10.39 16.26 -6.78
N ILE A 124 9.29 15.48 -6.90
CA ILE A 124 8.29 15.39 -5.84
C ILE A 124 8.88 14.73 -4.60
N ALA A 125 9.58 13.59 -4.74
CA ALA A 125 10.18 12.91 -3.60
C ALA A 125 11.28 13.76 -2.93
N LYS A 126 12.10 14.45 -3.72
CA LYS A 126 13.14 15.37 -3.19
C LYS A 126 12.55 16.55 -2.42
N LEU A 127 11.48 17.16 -2.92
CA LEU A 127 10.79 18.26 -2.25
C LEU A 127 10.19 17.84 -0.92
N ASN A 128 9.65 16.61 -0.86
CA ASN A 128 8.86 16.16 0.28
C ASN A 128 9.60 15.20 1.23
N ARG A 129 10.76 14.67 0.80
CA ARG A 129 11.52 13.67 1.56
C ARG A 129 10.64 12.47 1.94
N PHE A 130 10.05 11.82 0.94
CA PHE A 130 9.16 10.68 1.17
C PHE A 130 9.83 9.56 1.99
N PRO A 131 9.04 8.78 2.74
CA PRO A 131 9.55 7.61 3.46
C PRO A 131 10.26 6.65 2.52
N LEU A 132 11.16 5.83 3.06
CA LEU A 132 11.82 4.78 2.26
C LEU A 132 10.84 3.66 1.89
N GLU A 133 9.78 3.49 2.68
CA GLU A 133 8.74 2.49 2.48
C GLU A 133 7.81 2.88 1.33
N SER A 134 8.01 2.29 0.16
CA SER A 134 7.25 2.63 -1.06
C SER A 134 5.73 2.38 -0.96
N ASN A 135 5.28 1.50 -0.05
CA ASN A 135 3.86 1.28 0.24
C ASN A 135 3.18 2.48 0.92
N LEU A 136 3.96 3.45 1.43
CA LEU A 136 3.48 4.68 2.04
C LEU A 136 3.50 5.88 1.07
N HIS A 137 3.80 5.67 -0.21
CA HIS A 137 3.86 6.72 -1.23
C HIS A 137 2.49 7.04 -1.86
N THR A 138 1.41 6.74 -1.18
CA THR A 138 0.05 7.14 -1.60
C THR A 138 -0.60 7.94 -0.49
N PHE A 139 -1.12 9.11 -0.86
CA PHE A 139 -1.63 10.10 0.09
C PHE A 139 -3.01 10.60 -0.34
N LEU A 140 -3.95 10.66 0.60
CA LEU A 140 -5.15 11.48 0.46
C LEU A 140 -4.84 12.88 0.98
N LEU A 141 -5.05 13.89 0.16
CA LEU A 141 -4.78 15.28 0.46
C LEU A 141 -6.07 16.09 0.48
N ASP A 142 -6.09 17.15 1.30
CA ASP A 142 -7.12 18.18 1.25
C ASP A 142 -6.92 19.18 0.09
N LYS A 143 -7.78 20.18 0.01
CA LYS A 143 -7.70 21.27 -0.98
C LYS A 143 -6.38 22.04 -0.92
N ASN A 144 -5.74 22.12 0.25
CA ASN A 144 -4.47 22.83 0.51
C ASN A 144 -3.25 21.92 0.39
N ASN A 145 -3.38 20.73 -0.20
CA ASN A 145 -2.33 19.70 -0.32
C ASN A 145 -1.85 19.13 1.02
N ARG A 146 -2.61 19.27 2.11
CA ARG A 146 -2.25 18.67 3.39
C ARG A 146 -2.66 17.21 3.43
N VAL A 147 -1.79 16.37 3.95
CA VAL A 147 -2.03 14.93 4.09
C VAL A 147 -3.14 14.68 5.12
N ILE A 148 -4.21 14.02 4.70
CA ILE A 148 -5.32 13.60 5.57
C ILE A 148 -5.21 12.12 5.91
N ALA A 149 -4.74 11.31 4.95
CA ALA A 149 -4.51 9.88 5.16
C ALA A 149 -3.37 9.38 4.27
N VAL A 150 -2.68 8.34 4.75
CA VAL A 150 -1.56 7.69 4.06
C VAL A 150 -1.90 6.23 3.81
N GLY A 151 -1.48 5.70 2.68
CA GLY A 151 -1.63 4.30 2.29
C GLY A 151 -2.39 4.12 0.99
N ASN A 152 -2.13 3.00 0.33
CA ASN A 152 -2.66 2.75 -1.00
C ASN A 152 -4.04 2.08 -0.94
N PRO A 153 -5.12 2.76 -1.42
CA PRO A 153 -6.49 2.24 -1.38
C PRO A 153 -6.74 1.10 -2.37
N VAL A 154 -5.84 0.91 -3.35
CA VAL A 154 -5.94 -0.20 -4.32
C VAL A 154 -5.47 -1.51 -3.69
N TYR A 155 -4.47 -1.46 -2.82
CA TYR A 155 -3.93 -2.63 -2.15
C TYR A 155 -4.67 -2.99 -0.85
N ASN A 156 -5.26 -1.98 -0.18
CA ASN A 156 -5.81 -2.18 1.16
C ASN A 156 -7.28 -1.71 1.23
N PRO A 157 -8.24 -2.63 1.36
CA PRO A 157 -9.66 -2.32 1.47
C PRO A 157 -10.00 -1.41 2.67
N LYS A 158 -9.28 -1.49 3.78
CA LYS A 158 -9.48 -0.61 4.94
C LYS A 158 -9.06 0.82 4.61
N ILE A 159 -7.95 1.00 3.89
CA ILE A 159 -7.52 2.31 3.40
C ILE A 159 -8.54 2.86 2.39
N LYS A 160 -9.03 2.03 1.49
CA LYS A 160 -10.10 2.40 0.57
C LYS A 160 -11.33 2.91 1.34
N LYS A 161 -11.81 2.14 2.30
CA LYS A 161 -12.95 2.52 3.17
C LYS A 161 -12.69 3.82 3.93
N LEU A 162 -11.47 4.01 4.45
CA LEU A 162 -11.07 5.25 5.12
C LEU A 162 -11.18 6.45 4.18
N TYR A 163 -10.64 6.35 2.96
CA TYR A 163 -10.70 7.41 1.95
C TYR A 163 -12.16 7.75 1.62
N PHE A 164 -13.00 6.75 1.37
CA PHE A 164 -14.43 6.94 1.09
C PHE A 164 -15.16 7.62 2.24
N ASN A 165 -14.88 7.24 3.49
CA ASN A 165 -15.48 7.89 4.67
C ASN A 165 -15.08 9.37 4.75
N ILE A 166 -13.81 9.70 4.54
CA ILE A 166 -13.31 11.08 4.55
C ILE A 166 -13.97 11.89 3.43
N ILE A 167 -13.95 11.39 2.20
CA ILE A 167 -14.49 12.08 1.01
C ILE A 167 -16.00 12.29 1.15
N SER A 168 -16.73 11.34 1.75
CA SER A 168 -18.18 11.48 1.98
C SER A 168 -18.52 12.44 3.11
N GLY A 169 -17.53 12.99 3.83
CA GLY A 169 -17.75 13.85 5.00
C GLY A 169 -18.24 13.10 6.24
N LYS A 170 -18.28 11.76 6.19
CA LYS A 170 -18.49 10.97 7.40
C LYS A 170 -17.24 11.10 8.24
N LYS A 171 -17.41 11.40 9.54
CA LYS A 171 -16.25 11.39 10.47
C LYS A 171 -15.49 10.07 10.24
N PRO A 172 -14.18 10.11 9.99
CA PRO A 172 -13.41 8.89 9.87
C PRO A 172 -13.66 8.10 11.15
N PHE A 173 -14.22 6.94 11.02
CA PHE A 173 -14.19 5.96 12.08
C PHE A 173 -12.72 5.52 12.11
N LEU A 174 -11.89 6.30 12.79
CA LEU A 174 -10.60 5.82 13.24
C LEU A 174 -10.96 4.67 14.19
N PRO A 175 -10.55 3.45 13.91
CA PRO A 175 -10.62 2.40 14.91
C PRO A 175 -9.49 2.68 15.92
N CYS A 176 -9.64 3.79 16.65
CA CYS A 176 -8.83 4.17 17.79
C CYS A 176 -9.66 4.01 19.05
N ASN A 177 -10.24 2.84 19.22
CA ASN A 177 -10.42 2.31 20.56
C ASN A 177 -9.17 1.46 20.82
N ALA A 178 -8.27 2.05 21.57
CA ALA A 178 -7.10 1.39 22.16
C ALA A 178 -7.55 0.37 23.25
N GLU A 179 -8.70 -0.24 23.08
CA GLU A 179 -9.28 -1.16 24.04
C GLU A 179 -9.48 -2.51 23.36
N GLN A 180 -8.70 -3.45 23.86
CA GLN A 180 -8.60 -4.87 23.52
C GLN A 180 -7.64 -5.21 22.39
N ARG A 181 -6.36 -4.94 22.60
CA ARG A 181 -5.30 -5.60 21.84
C ARG A 181 -4.90 -6.87 22.58
N THR A 182 -4.98 -7.99 21.88
CA THR A 182 -4.36 -9.24 22.36
C THR A 182 -3.00 -9.40 21.71
N ASN A 183 -2.12 -10.18 22.34
CA ASN A 183 -0.81 -10.48 21.79
C ASN A 183 -0.90 -11.70 20.87
N ALA A 184 -0.27 -11.60 19.71
CA ALA A 184 -0.19 -12.69 18.76
C ALA A 184 1.26 -12.99 18.39
N SER A 185 1.56 -14.24 18.13
CA SER A 185 2.86 -14.68 17.65
C SER A 185 2.74 -15.66 16.50
N LEU A 186 3.65 -15.55 15.54
CA LEU A 186 3.80 -16.52 14.46
C LEU A 186 4.98 -17.45 14.77
N ASP A 187 4.84 -18.75 14.47
CA ASP A 187 5.93 -19.72 14.60
C ASP A 187 7.05 -19.46 13.60
N LYS A 188 6.71 -18.90 12.42
CA LYS A 188 7.65 -18.53 11.36
C LYS A 188 7.29 -17.16 10.80
N ARG A 189 8.28 -16.32 10.58
CA ARG A 189 8.13 -15.03 9.89
C ARG A 189 8.58 -15.06 8.44
N PHE A 190 9.30 -16.12 8.07
CA PHE A 190 9.80 -16.36 6.72
C PHE A 190 9.49 -17.81 6.35
N LEU A 191 9.05 -18.00 5.12
CA LEU A 191 8.87 -19.28 4.48
C LEU A 191 9.85 -19.38 3.32
N ASP A 192 10.88 -20.20 3.47
CA ASP A 192 11.71 -20.57 2.34
C ASP A 192 11.04 -21.73 1.60
N MET A 193 10.58 -21.48 0.40
CA MET A 193 9.95 -22.47 -0.46
C MET A 193 10.95 -23.15 -1.40
N GLY A 194 12.23 -22.76 -1.34
CA GLY A 194 13.30 -23.30 -2.18
C GLY A 194 13.07 -23.11 -3.68
N SER A 195 13.66 -24.01 -4.48
CA SER A 195 13.46 -24.02 -5.93
C SER A 195 12.43 -25.07 -6.32
N PHE A 196 11.44 -24.68 -7.10
CA PHE A 196 10.34 -25.57 -7.54
C PHE A 196 9.92 -25.25 -8.98
N ASN A 197 9.12 -26.15 -9.55
CA ASN A 197 8.54 -25.91 -10.86
C ASN A 197 7.43 -24.84 -10.75
N TRP A 198 7.57 -23.72 -11.43
CA TRP A 198 6.64 -22.61 -11.40
C TRP A 198 5.17 -22.96 -11.76
N LYS A 199 4.97 -24.05 -12.53
CA LYS A 199 3.63 -24.56 -12.89
C LYS A 199 2.91 -25.27 -11.74
N GLN A 200 3.63 -25.60 -10.66
CA GLN A 200 3.09 -26.30 -9.50
C GLN A 200 2.83 -25.30 -8.36
N GLU A 201 1.62 -25.39 -7.82
CA GLU A 201 1.29 -24.62 -6.62
C GLU A 201 2.12 -25.11 -5.43
N GLN A 202 2.70 -24.16 -4.70
CA GLN A 202 3.40 -24.42 -3.45
C GLN A 202 2.48 -24.14 -2.27
N ILE A 203 2.51 -25.01 -1.28
CA ILE A 203 1.69 -24.89 -0.08
C ILE A 203 2.61 -24.95 1.14
N SER A 204 2.41 -24.03 2.05
CA SER A 204 3.13 -23.97 3.32
C SER A 204 2.21 -23.51 4.44
N ASP A 205 2.44 -24.01 5.63
CA ASP A 205 1.63 -23.65 6.78
C ASP A 205 2.44 -22.78 7.77
N ILE A 206 1.77 -21.79 8.35
CA ILE A 206 2.26 -20.95 9.45
C ILE A 206 1.27 -21.06 10.61
N ILE A 207 1.77 -21.15 11.82
CA ILE A 207 0.94 -21.20 13.01
C ILE A 207 0.87 -19.82 13.66
N LEU A 208 -0.34 -19.26 13.72
CA LEU A 208 -0.67 -18.08 14.49
C LEU A 208 -1.12 -18.50 15.88
N SER A 209 -0.48 -17.99 16.92
CA SER A 209 -0.83 -18.26 18.31
C SER A 209 -1.34 -17.00 18.99
N ASN A 210 -2.45 -17.10 19.70
CA ASN A 210 -2.91 -16.04 20.59
C ASN A 210 -2.17 -16.18 21.93
N SER A 211 -1.16 -15.35 22.16
CA SER A 211 -0.37 -15.30 23.38
C SER A 211 -0.86 -14.23 24.37
N GLY A 212 -1.96 -13.58 24.08
CA GLY A 212 -2.60 -12.60 24.96
C GLY A 212 -3.75 -13.18 25.79
N GLU A 213 -4.45 -12.31 26.49
CA GLU A 213 -5.54 -12.67 27.41
C GLU A 213 -6.93 -12.49 26.78
N GLU A 214 -7.02 -11.83 25.62
CA GLU A 214 -8.27 -11.54 24.94
C GLU A 214 -8.43 -12.38 23.67
N LEU A 215 -9.64 -12.40 23.10
CA LEU A 215 -9.90 -13.07 21.81
C LEU A 215 -9.09 -12.42 20.70
N LEU A 216 -8.43 -13.22 19.87
CA LEU A 216 -7.72 -12.78 18.67
C LEU A 216 -8.56 -13.10 17.44
N ALA A 217 -8.93 -12.08 16.69
CA ALA A 217 -9.59 -12.22 15.39
C ALA A 217 -8.69 -11.67 14.28
N ILE A 218 -8.55 -12.44 13.20
CA ILE A 218 -7.94 -11.92 11.96
C ILE A 218 -9.03 -11.14 11.24
N GLU A 219 -8.85 -9.84 11.14
CA GLU A 219 -9.81 -8.99 10.44
C GLU A 219 -9.62 -9.04 8.93
N ASP A 220 -8.35 -9.11 8.49
CA ASP A 220 -7.99 -9.12 7.07
C ASP A 220 -6.62 -9.76 6.86
N VAL A 221 -6.42 -10.29 5.66
CA VAL A 221 -5.12 -10.79 5.19
C VAL A 221 -4.87 -10.19 3.81
N SER A 222 -3.76 -9.50 3.67
CA SER A 222 -3.33 -8.92 2.40
C SER A 222 -2.01 -9.53 1.94
N ALA A 223 -1.86 -9.75 0.65
CA ALA A 223 -0.64 -10.25 0.04
C ALA A 223 -0.09 -9.26 -0.98
N SER A 224 1.23 -9.29 -1.20
CA SER A 224 1.91 -8.41 -2.15
C SER A 224 1.57 -8.69 -3.63
N CYS A 225 0.90 -9.82 -3.93
CA CYS A 225 0.43 -10.19 -5.27
C CYS A 225 -0.82 -11.07 -5.20
N GLY A 226 -1.55 -11.14 -6.30
CA GLY A 226 -2.64 -12.11 -6.47
C GLY A 226 -2.20 -13.57 -6.60
N CYS A 227 -0.88 -13.80 -6.64
CA CYS A 227 -0.26 -15.12 -6.72
C CYS A 227 -0.21 -15.85 -5.37
N ILE A 228 -0.56 -15.17 -4.27
CA ILE A 228 -0.62 -15.74 -2.93
C ILE A 228 -2.06 -15.77 -2.43
N THR A 229 -2.46 -16.90 -1.87
CA THR A 229 -3.74 -17.07 -1.16
C THR A 229 -3.47 -17.61 0.24
N VAL A 230 -4.19 -17.08 1.24
CA VAL A 230 -4.13 -17.57 2.62
C VAL A 230 -5.48 -18.15 3.01
N GLU A 231 -5.49 -19.40 3.38
CA GLU A 231 -6.69 -20.12 3.84
C GLU A 231 -6.59 -20.37 5.35
N TYR A 232 -7.65 -20.04 6.08
CA TYR A 232 -7.75 -20.27 7.51
C TYR A 232 -9.20 -20.29 7.97
N LEU A 233 -9.44 -20.84 9.17
CA LEU A 233 -10.76 -20.80 9.81
C LEU A 233 -11.02 -19.37 10.32
N LYS A 234 -12.12 -18.76 9.88
CA LYS A 234 -12.51 -17.39 10.22
C LYS A 234 -13.17 -17.27 11.62
N GLU A 235 -12.71 -18.05 12.57
CA GLU A 235 -13.20 -18.01 13.94
C GLU A 235 -12.21 -17.30 14.85
N PRO A 236 -12.67 -16.54 15.86
CA PRO A 236 -11.79 -15.94 16.85
C PRO A 236 -10.98 -17.00 17.63
N ILE A 237 -9.70 -16.74 17.78
CA ILE A 237 -8.75 -17.60 18.50
C ILE A 237 -8.76 -17.23 19.98
N ARG A 238 -9.09 -18.16 20.84
CA ARG A 238 -9.10 -17.95 22.30
C ARG A 238 -7.67 -17.82 22.84
N PRO A 239 -7.49 -17.18 24.02
CA PRO A 239 -6.20 -17.16 24.71
C PRO A 239 -5.55 -18.55 24.79
N GLY A 240 -4.27 -18.63 24.43
CA GLY A 240 -3.49 -19.86 24.41
C GLY A 240 -3.76 -20.79 23.23
N GLN A 241 -4.75 -20.51 22.38
CA GLN A 241 -5.04 -21.32 21.20
C GLN A 241 -4.23 -20.91 19.98
N LYS A 242 -4.18 -21.81 19.00
CA LYS A 242 -3.43 -21.69 17.76
C LYS A 242 -4.34 -21.86 16.57
N LEU A 243 -4.03 -21.15 15.49
CA LEU A 243 -4.69 -21.25 14.20
C LEU A 243 -3.66 -21.56 13.12
N ASN A 244 -3.96 -22.52 12.26
CA ASN A 244 -3.13 -22.80 11.09
C ASN A 244 -3.51 -21.87 9.93
N LEU A 245 -2.53 -21.16 9.39
CA LEU A 245 -2.64 -20.33 8.20
C LEU A 245 -1.99 -21.10 7.05
N ARG A 246 -2.79 -21.56 6.09
CA ARG A 246 -2.30 -22.26 4.90
C ARG A 246 -2.01 -21.25 3.80
N ILE A 247 -0.76 -21.09 3.45
CA ILE A 247 -0.29 -20.18 2.42
C ILE A 247 -0.08 -20.97 1.14
N LYS A 248 -0.77 -20.56 0.07
CA LYS A 248 -0.65 -21.11 -1.26
C LYS A 248 -0.02 -20.08 -2.16
N TYR A 249 1.03 -20.47 -2.87
CA TYR A 249 1.70 -19.65 -3.86
C TYR A 249 1.66 -20.32 -5.23
N LYS A 250 1.20 -19.61 -6.23
CA LYS A 250 1.16 -20.05 -7.63
C LYS A 250 1.81 -19.00 -8.51
N ALA A 251 2.99 -19.28 -9.02
CA ALA A 251 3.69 -18.39 -9.95
C ALA A 251 2.96 -18.31 -11.30
N GLU A 252 3.00 -17.15 -11.93
CA GLU A 252 2.47 -16.94 -13.28
C GLU A 252 3.51 -17.25 -14.36
N HIS A 253 4.79 -17.13 -14.03
CA HIS A 253 5.94 -17.37 -14.91
C HIS A 253 7.17 -17.76 -14.07
N PRO A 254 8.24 -18.27 -14.68
CA PRO A 254 9.49 -18.50 -13.96
C PRO A 254 10.04 -17.18 -13.42
N GLU A 255 10.23 -17.10 -12.11
CA GLU A 255 10.77 -15.89 -11.46
C GLU A 255 11.58 -16.25 -10.21
N HIS A 256 12.49 -15.35 -9.84
CA HIS A 256 13.01 -15.28 -8.49
C HIS A 256 12.05 -14.42 -7.68
N PHE A 257 11.54 -14.95 -6.57
CA PHE A 257 10.47 -14.26 -5.83
C PHE A 257 10.85 -13.97 -4.39
N ASP A 258 10.41 -12.80 -3.93
CA ASP A 258 10.33 -12.38 -2.53
C ASP A 258 8.97 -11.70 -2.37
N LYS A 259 8.05 -12.37 -1.69
CA LYS A 259 6.65 -11.95 -1.56
C LYS A 259 6.28 -11.85 -0.09
N THR A 260 5.32 -10.97 0.21
CA THR A 260 4.84 -10.75 1.59
C THR A 260 3.35 -10.99 1.69
N VAL A 261 2.96 -11.44 2.88
CA VAL A 261 1.57 -11.58 3.32
C VAL A 261 1.38 -10.74 4.57
#